data_0191ce85893d706841f7faeaa99e50c4
#
_entry.id   0191ce85893d706841f7faeaa99e50c4
#
_cell.length_a   1.000
_cell.length_b   1.000
_cell.length_c   1.000
_cell.angle_alpha   90.00
_cell.angle_beta   90.00
_cell.angle_gamma   90.00
#
_symmetry.space_group_name_H-M   'P 1'
#
loop_
_entity.id
_entity.type
_entity.pdbx_description
1 polymer ?
#
loop_
_entity_poly.entity_id
_entity_poly.type
_entity_poly.pdbx_seq_one_letter_code
_entity_poly.pdbx_strand_id
1 'polypeptide(L)'
;MPPYNARVNHPIRAVTLDLDDTLWPFAPIGERIECALHDWFVAHSPSTAERFPISEMRHLRERVFAQFPEHAHDLGLLRRLTIERALKESGDDPALASAAYAIFFRERNRVDFYADAEVGLQRLAARLPVAGLTNGNADLGAVGIAPLFVFSLSAREYGAAKPDAGLFHEACKRLGLPPREVLHVGDDPRTDIAGAANAGLQTCWIDRGDHAWPDDLPRADLQVTTMTDLADALDARTDPDAHQHKERAA
;
A
#
# COMPACT_ATOMS: atom_id res chain seq x y z
N MET A 1 11.25 25.30 8.95
CA MET A 1 10.98 25.75 7.56
C MET A 1 9.68 25.11 7.13
N PRO A 2 8.75 25.80 6.45
CA PRO A 2 7.53 25.15 5.98
C PRO A 2 7.90 24.12 4.91
N PRO A 3 7.32 22.90 4.95
CA PRO A 3 7.59 21.82 4.00
C PRO A 3 6.82 22.02 2.70
N TYR A 4 7.01 23.16 2.01
CA TYR A 4 6.13 23.50 0.90
C TYR A 4 6.88 23.89 -0.35
N ASN A 5 6.86 23.04 -1.36
CA ASN A 5 7.26 23.40 -2.71
C ASN A 5 6.04 23.87 -3.52
N ALA A 6 6.00 25.15 -3.88
CA ALA A 6 4.87 25.86 -4.48
C ALA A 6 4.55 25.45 -5.94
N ARG A 7 4.59 24.16 -6.29
CA ARG A 7 4.29 23.66 -7.65
C ARG A 7 2.86 23.18 -7.86
N VAL A 8 2.03 23.19 -6.82
CA VAL A 8 0.66 22.70 -6.94
C VAL A 8 -0.26 23.80 -7.49
N ASN A 9 -0.41 23.83 -8.80
CA ASN A 9 -1.19 24.83 -9.54
C ASN A 9 -2.67 24.44 -9.75
N HIS A 10 -3.08 23.25 -9.29
CA HIS A 10 -4.45 22.75 -9.50
C HIS A 10 -5.09 22.37 -8.17
N PRO A 11 -6.43 22.56 -8.02
CA PRO A 11 -7.12 22.11 -6.82
C PRO A 11 -7.06 20.59 -6.70
N ILE A 12 -6.76 20.09 -5.49
CA ILE A 12 -6.87 18.68 -5.17
C ILE A 12 -8.34 18.37 -4.90
N ARG A 13 -8.89 17.43 -5.67
CA ARG A 13 -10.30 17.03 -5.60
C ARG A 13 -10.51 15.60 -5.15
N ALA A 14 -9.47 14.79 -5.18
CA ALA A 14 -9.46 13.44 -4.63
C ALA A 14 -8.05 13.03 -4.22
N VAL A 15 -7.96 11.99 -3.40
CA VAL A 15 -6.70 11.39 -2.96
C VAL A 15 -6.68 9.92 -3.40
N THR A 16 -5.57 9.47 -4.01
CA THR A 16 -5.23 8.06 -4.10
C THR A 16 -4.16 7.76 -3.06
N LEU A 17 -4.30 6.67 -2.31
CA LEU A 17 -3.50 6.37 -1.15
C LEU A 17 -2.93 4.95 -1.25
N ASP A 18 -1.61 4.82 -1.11
CA ASP A 18 -1.00 3.52 -0.85
C ASP A 18 -1.37 3.01 0.54
N LEU A 19 -1.16 1.75 0.83
CA LEU A 19 -1.61 1.10 2.06
C LEU A 19 -0.46 0.64 2.94
N ASP A 20 0.33 -0.36 2.47
CA ASP A 20 1.46 -0.92 3.22
C ASP A 20 2.56 0.14 3.38
N ASP A 21 3.19 0.19 4.54
CA ASP A 21 4.22 1.17 4.91
C ASP A 21 3.76 2.65 4.83
N THR A 22 2.53 2.90 4.34
CA THR A 22 1.86 4.20 4.35
C THR A 22 0.89 4.34 5.53
N LEU A 23 -0.03 3.37 5.72
CA LEU A 23 -1.00 3.35 6.82
C LEU A 23 -0.59 2.46 7.99
N TRP A 24 0.18 1.42 7.73
CA TRP A 24 0.71 0.46 8.72
C TRP A 24 2.04 -0.12 8.25
N PRO A 25 2.96 -0.50 9.15
CA PRO A 25 4.21 -1.14 8.78
C PRO A 25 3.97 -2.59 8.29
N PHE A 26 4.51 -2.93 7.11
CA PHE A 26 4.36 -4.28 6.54
C PHE A 26 5.33 -5.30 7.15
N ALA A 27 6.52 -4.90 7.56
CA ALA A 27 7.54 -5.84 8.04
C ALA A 27 7.05 -6.74 9.19
N PRO A 28 6.40 -6.23 10.26
CA PRO A 28 5.87 -7.07 11.34
C PRO A 28 4.76 -8.03 10.86
N ILE A 29 3.96 -7.62 9.85
CA ILE A 29 2.93 -8.46 9.25
C ILE A 29 3.59 -9.62 8.51
N GLY A 30 4.62 -9.34 7.72
CA GLY A 30 5.38 -10.36 7.00
C GLY A 30 5.95 -11.43 7.91
N GLU A 31 6.59 -11.04 9.02
CA GLU A 31 7.14 -11.95 10.02
C GLU A 31 6.04 -12.81 10.68
N ARG A 32 4.94 -12.19 11.07
CA ARG A 32 3.79 -12.89 11.67
C ARG A 32 3.17 -13.91 10.73
N ILE A 33 3.03 -13.56 9.44
CA ILE A 33 2.54 -14.48 8.41
C ILE A 33 3.45 -15.72 8.32
N GLU A 34 4.76 -15.54 8.30
CA GLU A 34 5.71 -16.63 8.17
C GLU A 34 5.66 -17.57 9.38
N CYS A 35 5.62 -17.02 10.59
CA CYS A 35 5.47 -17.80 11.82
C CYS A 35 4.14 -18.57 11.84
N ALA A 36 3.03 -17.88 11.58
CA ALA A 36 1.71 -18.52 11.63
C ALA A 36 1.52 -19.63 10.57
N LEU A 37 2.07 -19.44 9.37
CA LEU A 37 2.08 -20.47 8.34
C LEU A 37 2.95 -21.66 8.76
N HIS A 38 4.13 -21.41 9.32
CA HIS A 38 5.01 -22.48 9.78
C HIS A 38 4.36 -23.29 10.91
N ASP A 39 3.79 -22.64 11.91
CA ASP A 39 3.08 -23.30 13.01
C ASP A 39 1.91 -24.14 12.50
N TRP A 40 1.20 -23.61 11.50
CA TRP A 40 0.11 -24.36 10.87
C TRP A 40 0.63 -25.60 10.14
N PHE A 41 1.76 -25.52 9.40
CA PHE A 41 2.38 -26.67 8.76
C PHE A 41 2.86 -27.71 9.78
N VAL A 42 3.46 -27.28 10.88
CA VAL A 42 3.85 -28.21 11.97
C VAL A 42 2.67 -29.04 12.45
N ALA A 43 1.49 -28.42 12.56
CA ALA A 43 0.29 -29.10 13.05
C ALA A 43 -0.43 -29.98 12.00
N HIS A 44 -0.37 -29.62 10.70
CA HIS A 44 -1.24 -30.23 9.68
C HIS A 44 -0.51 -30.88 8.52
N SER A 45 0.77 -30.58 8.31
CA SER A 45 1.63 -31.11 7.27
C SER A 45 3.10 -31.10 7.72
N PRO A 46 3.45 -31.98 8.68
CA PRO A 46 4.77 -31.94 9.34
C PRO A 46 5.93 -32.17 8.36
N SER A 47 5.75 -32.95 7.30
CA SER A 47 6.77 -33.14 6.27
C SER A 47 7.09 -31.80 5.55
N THR A 48 6.07 -30.97 5.34
CA THR A 48 6.26 -29.62 4.78
C THR A 48 7.00 -28.70 5.75
N ALA A 49 6.65 -28.73 7.03
CA ALA A 49 7.32 -27.94 8.05
C ALA A 49 8.81 -28.31 8.19
N GLU A 50 9.11 -29.61 8.17
CA GLU A 50 10.49 -30.12 8.25
C GLU A 50 11.31 -29.74 7.03
N ARG A 51 10.74 -29.91 5.82
CA ARG A 51 11.43 -29.63 4.55
C ARG A 51 11.59 -28.14 4.28
N PHE A 52 10.60 -27.33 4.67
CA PHE A 52 10.55 -25.90 4.44
C PHE A 52 10.38 -25.13 5.75
N PRO A 53 11.41 -25.10 6.63
CA PRO A 53 11.44 -24.12 7.71
C PRO A 53 11.37 -22.72 7.13
N ILE A 54 11.11 -21.70 7.94
CA ILE A 54 10.82 -20.31 7.48
C ILE A 54 11.84 -19.82 6.44
N SER A 55 13.13 -20.05 6.66
CA SER A 55 14.19 -19.66 5.71
C SER A 55 14.04 -20.34 4.34
N GLU A 56 13.80 -21.64 4.32
CA GLU A 56 13.64 -22.40 3.07
C GLU A 56 12.32 -22.04 2.37
N MET A 57 11.27 -21.72 3.13
CA MET A 57 10.01 -21.23 2.56
C MET A 57 10.20 -19.84 1.89
N ARG A 58 11.06 -18.98 2.44
CA ARG A 58 11.45 -17.71 1.78
C ARG A 58 12.15 -17.97 0.45
N HIS A 59 13.14 -18.86 0.42
CA HIS A 59 13.82 -19.24 -0.81
C HIS A 59 12.87 -19.89 -1.84
N LEU A 60 11.94 -20.74 -1.37
CA LEU A 60 10.93 -21.31 -2.27
C LEU A 60 10.06 -20.21 -2.88
N ARG A 61 9.61 -19.25 -2.09
CA ARG A 61 8.83 -18.09 -2.56
C ARG A 61 9.58 -17.31 -3.64
N GLU A 62 10.86 -16.98 -3.41
CA GLU A 62 11.69 -16.29 -4.39
C GLU A 62 11.79 -17.07 -5.71
N ARG A 63 11.99 -18.38 -5.65
CA ARG A 63 12.01 -19.26 -6.84
C ARG A 63 10.67 -19.26 -7.58
N VAL A 64 9.55 -19.32 -6.84
CA VAL A 64 8.21 -19.28 -7.46
C VAL A 64 7.97 -17.94 -8.12
N PHE A 65 8.32 -16.83 -7.47
CA PHE A 65 8.17 -15.47 -8.03
C PHE A 65 9.01 -15.31 -9.30
N ALA A 66 10.26 -15.78 -9.30
CA ALA A 66 11.12 -15.75 -10.48
C ALA A 66 10.63 -16.63 -11.63
N GLN A 67 9.89 -17.72 -11.32
CA GLN A 67 9.35 -18.64 -12.33
C GLN A 67 8.12 -18.09 -13.04
N PHE A 68 7.35 -17.21 -12.40
CA PHE A 68 6.09 -16.66 -12.90
C PHE A 68 6.11 -15.12 -12.95
N PRO A 69 7.05 -14.52 -13.71
CA PRO A 69 7.19 -13.05 -13.77
C PRO A 69 5.95 -12.36 -14.35
N GLU A 70 5.17 -13.06 -15.19
CA GLU A 70 3.90 -12.57 -15.74
C GLU A 70 2.83 -12.35 -14.67
N HIS A 71 2.97 -12.99 -13.50
CA HIS A 71 2.09 -12.85 -12.35
C HIS A 71 2.68 -11.96 -11.24
N ALA A 72 3.75 -11.22 -11.50
CA ALA A 72 4.40 -10.38 -10.49
C ALA A 72 3.44 -9.35 -9.82
N HIS A 73 2.37 -8.99 -10.51
CA HIS A 73 1.31 -8.12 -10.02
C HIS A 73 0.28 -8.83 -9.11
N ASP A 74 0.26 -10.17 -9.05
CA ASP A 74 -0.67 -10.97 -8.21
C ASP A 74 0.07 -11.71 -7.09
N LEU A 75 0.40 -10.98 -6.02
CA LEU A 75 1.07 -11.53 -4.84
C LEU A 75 0.23 -12.63 -4.16
N GLY A 76 -1.09 -12.57 -4.28
CA GLY A 76 -2.01 -13.58 -3.74
C GLY A 76 -1.86 -14.92 -4.46
N LEU A 77 -1.86 -14.90 -5.79
CA LEU A 77 -1.63 -16.08 -6.61
C LEU A 77 -0.25 -16.67 -6.34
N LEU A 78 0.80 -15.85 -6.37
CA LEU A 78 2.17 -16.30 -6.12
C LEU A 78 2.34 -16.93 -4.74
N ARG A 79 1.68 -16.41 -3.72
CA ARG A 79 1.63 -17.00 -2.38
C ARG A 79 0.95 -18.38 -2.40
N ARG A 80 -0.19 -18.49 -3.07
CA ARG A 80 -0.90 -19.77 -3.21
C ARG A 80 -0.04 -20.83 -3.92
N LEU A 81 0.59 -20.45 -5.05
CA LEU A 81 1.50 -21.34 -5.78
C LEU A 81 2.69 -21.78 -4.93
N THR A 82 3.22 -20.90 -4.08
CA THR A 82 4.30 -21.24 -3.14
C THR A 82 3.85 -22.30 -2.14
N ILE A 83 2.67 -22.12 -1.54
CA ILE A 83 2.10 -23.08 -0.58
C ILE A 83 1.84 -24.43 -1.23
N GLU A 84 1.19 -24.45 -2.40
CA GLU A 84 0.90 -25.68 -3.16
C GLU A 84 2.18 -26.44 -3.51
N ARG A 85 3.21 -25.70 -3.92
CA ARG A 85 4.51 -26.27 -4.27
C ARG A 85 5.21 -26.87 -3.06
N ALA A 86 5.18 -26.19 -1.92
CA ALA A 86 5.76 -26.69 -0.69
C ALA A 86 5.14 -28.04 -0.28
N LEU A 87 3.81 -28.12 -0.24
CA LEU A 87 3.06 -29.34 0.07
C LEU A 87 3.41 -30.47 -0.90
N LYS A 88 3.37 -30.19 -2.20
CA LYS A 88 3.68 -31.20 -3.24
C LYS A 88 5.10 -31.71 -3.15
N GLU A 89 6.09 -30.84 -2.99
CA GLU A 89 7.50 -31.24 -2.90
C GLU A 89 7.82 -31.99 -1.61
N SER A 90 7.04 -31.82 -0.55
CA SER A 90 7.16 -32.53 0.72
C SER A 90 6.40 -33.85 0.74
N GLY A 91 5.59 -34.14 -0.27
CA GLY A 91 4.75 -35.32 -0.33
C GLY A 91 3.49 -35.26 0.54
N ASP A 92 3.16 -34.07 1.07
CA ASP A 92 1.92 -33.80 1.80
C ASP A 92 0.77 -33.51 0.81
N ASP A 93 -0.48 -33.57 1.30
CA ASP A 93 -1.67 -33.36 0.48
C ASP A 93 -1.81 -31.91 -0.04
N PRO A 94 -1.75 -31.68 -1.38
CA PRO A 94 -1.93 -30.34 -1.94
C PRO A 94 -3.31 -29.72 -1.66
N ALA A 95 -4.34 -30.50 -1.33
CA ALA A 95 -5.66 -30.00 -0.95
C ALA A 95 -5.63 -29.11 0.31
N LEU A 96 -4.59 -29.27 1.14
CA LEU A 96 -4.35 -28.43 2.32
C LEU A 96 -3.99 -26.97 1.96
N ALA A 97 -3.63 -26.68 0.72
CA ALA A 97 -3.21 -25.33 0.30
C ALA A 97 -4.26 -24.24 0.58
N SER A 98 -5.54 -24.56 0.41
CA SER A 98 -6.62 -23.60 0.68
C SER A 98 -6.73 -23.24 2.17
N ALA A 99 -6.55 -24.22 3.05
CA ALA A 99 -6.56 -23.98 4.50
C ALA A 99 -5.32 -23.19 4.95
N ALA A 100 -4.13 -23.52 4.43
CA ALA A 100 -2.91 -22.75 4.70
C ALA A 100 -3.03 -21.32 4.16
N TYR A 101 -3.60 -21.12 2.97
CA TYR A 101 -3.83 -19.78 2.42
C TYR A 101 -4.81 -18.95 3.26
N ALA A 102 -5.80 -19.57 3.90
CA ALA A 102 -6.70 -18.87 4.81
C ALA A 102 -5.96 -18.32 6.05
N ILE A 103 -4.93 -19.03 6.55
CA ILE A 103 -4.05 -18.54 7.62
C ILE A 103 -3.28 -17.29 7.13
N PHE A 104 -2.66 -17.41 5.94
CA PHE A 104 -2.00 -16.26 5.31
C PHE A 104 -2.94 -15.05 5.21
N PHE A 105 -4.14 -15.22 4.65
CA PHE A 105 -5.09 -14.14 4.43
C PHE A 105 -5.51 -13.47 5.75
N ARG A 106 -5.76 -14.25 6.79
CA ARG A 106 -6.10 -13.74 8.11
C ARG A 106 -4.98 -12.87 8.69
N GLU A 107 -3.75 -13.37 8.69
CA GLU A 107 -2.61 -12.64 9.27
C GLU A 107 -2.21 -11.44 8.40
N ARG A 108 -2.39 -11.51 7.08
CA ARG A 108 -2.15 -10.41 6.15
C ARG A 108 -3.03 -9.20 6.42
N ASN A 109 -4.27 -9.43 6.83
CA ASN A 109 -5.25 -8.39 7.06
C ASN A 109 -5.36 -7.97 8.54
N ARG A 110 -4.57 -8.56 9.41
CA ARG A 110 -4.41 -8.11 10.78
C ARG A 110 -3.31 -7.07 10.84
N VAL A 111 -3.69 -5.80 10.76
CA VAL A 111 -2.76 -4.67 10.70
C VAL A 111 -2.72 -3.91 12.03
N ASP A 112 -1.56 -3.32 12.32
CA ASP A 112 -1.36 -2.38 13.42
C ASP A 112 -1.05 -1.02 12.79
N PHE A 113 -2.02 -0.10 12.79
CA PHE A 113 -1.89 1.21 12.14
C PHE A 113 -0.77 2.05 12.79
N TYR A 114 -0.13 2.92 12.00
CA TYR A 114 0.60 4.03 12.57
C TYR A 114 -0.35 4.90 13.42
N ALA A 115 0.15 5.46 14.51
CA ALA A 115 -0.67 6.16 15.50
C ALA A 115 -1.51 7.35 14.93
N ASP A 116 -1.04 7.92 13.83
CA ASP A 116 -1.65 9.04 13.13
C ASP A 116 -2.60 8.62 11.97
N ALA A 117 -2.48 7.34 11.51
CA ALA A 117 -3.05 6.92 10.25
C ALA A 117 -4.58 6.93 10.24
N GLU A 118 -5.23 6.34 11.24
CA GLU A 118 -6.69 6.26 11.29
C GLU A 118 -7.33 7.65 11.40
N VAL A 119 -6.82 8.50 12.29
CA VAL A 119 -7.36 9.85 12.48
C VAL A 119 -7.15 10.71 11.24
N GLY A 120 -5.96 10.68 10.64
CA GLY A 120 -5.65 11.40 9.41
C GLY A 120 -6.51 10.91 8.24
N LEU A 121 -6.66 9.60 8.06
CA LEU A 121 -7.49 9.01 7.01
C LEU A 121 -8.98 9.39 7.17
N GLN A 122 -9.53 9.33 8.38
CA GLN A 122 -10.90 9.75 8.65
C GLN A 122 -11.14 11.22 8.30
N ARG A 123 -10.19 12.12 8.65
CA ARG A 123 -10.26 13.54 8.28
C ARG A 123 -10.24 13.75 6.78
N LEU A 124 -9.38 13.02 6.05
CA LEU A 124 -9.31 13.07 4.59
C LEU A 124 -10.61 12.59 3.96
N ALA A 125 -11.10 11.42 4.37
CA ALA A 125 -12.32 10.81 3.83
C ALA A 125 -13.60 11.62 4.11
N ALA A 126 -13.61 12.42 5.18
CA ALA A 126 -14.73 13.32 5.47
C ALA A 126 -14.84 14.52 4.49
N ARG A 127 -13.78 14.79 3.69
CA ARG A 127 -13.68 15.98 2.84
C ARG A 127 -13.47 15.69 1.37
N LEU A 128 -12.75 14.63 1.06
CA LEU A 128 -12.36 14.27 -0.29
C LEU A 128 -12.63 12.79 -0.54
N PRO A 129 -13.01 12.40 -1.76
CA PRO A 129 -12.97 11.01 -2.17
C PRO A 129 -11.55 10.45 -1.98
N VAL A 130 -11.42 9.36 -1.22
CA VAL A 130 -10.16 8.64 -1.03
C VAL A 130 -10.29 7.29 -1.72
N ALA A 131 -9.33 6.93 -2.56
CA ALA A 131 -9.24 5.62 -3.20
C ALA A 131 -7.93 4.92 -2.80
N GLY A 132 -7.99 3.63 -2.48
CA GLY A 132 -6.81 2.80 -2.25
C GLY A 132 -6.12 2.47 -3.58
N LEU A 133 -4.78 2.54 -3.63
CA LEU A 133 -3.99 2.18 -4.81
C LEU A 133 -2.74 1.42 -4.39
N THR A 134 -2.78 0.08 -4.44
CA THR A 134 -1.76 -0.75 -3.80
C THR A 134 -1.17 -1.81 -4.72
N ASN A 135 0.13 -2.07 -4.55
CA ASN A 135 0.80 -3.24 -5.10
C ASN A 135 0.59 -4.49 -4.23
N GLY A 136 0.15 -4.29 -3.00
CA GLY A 136 -0.13 -5.34 -2.04
C GLY A 136 -1.47 -6.06 -2.29
N ASN A 137 -1.79 -6.94 -1.35
CA ASN A 137 -2.98 -7.77 -1.38
C ASN A 137 -3.80 -7.67 -0.09
N ALA A 138 -3.72 -6.55 0.62
CA ALA A 138 -4.61 -6.26 1.74
C ALA A 138 -6.05 -6.10 1.26
N ASP A 139 -6.98 -6.62 2.03
CA ASP A 139 -8.42 -6.47 1.83
C ASP A 139 -8.96 -5.44 2.83
N LEU A 140 -9.38 -4.29 2.35
CA LEU A 140 -9.86 -3.19 3.20
C LEU A 140 -11.10 -3.56 4.01
N GLY A 141 -11.91 -4.52 3.52
CA GLY A 141 -13.06 -5.05 4.26
C GLY A 141 -12.62 -5.90 5.44
N ALA A 142 -11.63 -6.78 5.24
CA ALA A 142 -11.06 -7.60 6.30
C ALA A 142 -10.27 -6.78 7.33
N VAL A 143 -9.62 -5.68 6.90
CA VAL A 143 -8.97 -4.71 7.78
C VAL A 143 -9.98 -3.85 8.55
N GLY A 144 -11.20 -3.64 8.00
CA GLY A 144 -12.26 -2.87 8.65
C GLY A 144 -12.34 -1.39 8.26
N ILE A 145 -11.57 -0.94 7.27
CA ILE A 145 -11.51 0.47 6.84
C ILE A 145 -12.15 0.73 5.46
N ALA A 146 -12.75 -0.28 4.84
CA ALA A 146 -13.39 -0.12 3.53
C ALA A 146 -14.36 1.08 3.43
N PRO A 147 -15.16 1.43 4.47
CA PRO A 147 -16.07 2.57 4.40
C PRO A 147 -15.39 3.95 4.22
N LEU A 148 -14.08 4.05 4.48
CA LEU A 148 -13.31 5.29 4.29
C LEU A 148 -12.83 5.48 2.85
N PHE A 149 -13.02 4.48 1.99
CA PHE A 149 -12.58 4.51 0.60
C PHE A 149 -13.78 4.44 -0.35
N VAL A 150 -13.72 5.22 -1.42
CA VAL A 150 -14.73 5.13 -2.49
C VAL A 150 -14.54 3.87 -3.33
N PHE A 151 -13.30 3.38 -3.44
CA PHE A 151 -12.90 2.07 -3.95
C PHE A 151 -11.44 1.78 -3.54
N SER A 152 -11.01 0.53 -3.75
CA SER A 152 -9.60 0.14 -3.75
C SER A 152 -9.27 -0.53 -5.08
N LEU A 153 -8.13 -0.17 -5.66
CA LEU A 153 -7.60 -0.75 -6.89
C LEU A 153 -6.23 -1.35 -6.60
N SER A 154 -6.13 -2.67 -6.69
CA SER A 154 -4.87 -3.39 -6.51
C SER A 154 -4.17 -3.65 -7.85
N ALA A 155 -2.85 -3.86 -7.80
CA ALA A 155 -2.07 -4.33 -8.94
C ALA A 155 -2.66 -5.61 -9.56
N ARG A 156 -3.14 -6.53 -8.70
CA ARG A 156 -3.82 -7.75 -9.13
C ARG A 156 -5.07 -7.48 -9.97
N GLU A 157 -5.90 -6.54 -9.52
CA GLU A 157 -7.16 -6.22 -10.21
C GLU A 157 -6.91 -5.54 -11.55
N TYR A 158 -5.90 -4.66 -11.60
CA TYR A 158 -5.55 -3.93 -12.81
C TYR A 158 -4.73 -4.76 -13.81
N GLY A 159 -3.89 -5.66 -13.32
CA GLY A 159 -2.98 -6.48 -14.14
C GLY A 159 -1.55 -5.92 -14.26
N ALA A 160 -1.23 -4.80 -13.59
CA ALA A 160 0.11 -4.24 -13.51
C ALA A 160 0.30 -3.51 -12.18
N ALA A 161 1.54 -3.46 -11.69
CA ALA A 161 1.90 -2.83 -10.41
C ALA A 161 2.41 -1.39 -10.61
N LYS A 162 2.30 -0.52 -9.61
CA LYS A 162 3.06 0.73 -9.55
C LYS A 162 4.55 0.40 -9.76
N PRO A 163 5.29 1.18 -10.55
CA PRO A 163 5.00 2.52 -11.07
C PRO A 163 4.31 2.58 -12.44
N ASP A 164 3.61 1.53 -12.91
CA ASP A 164 2.90 1.58 -14.19
C ASP A 164 1.87 2.72 -14.21
N ALA A 165 2.00 3.65 -15.17
CA ALA A 165 1.16 4.83 -15.26
C ALA A 165 -0.32 4.49 -15.51
N GLY A 166 -0.61 3.37 -16.14
CA GLY A 166 -1.97 2.93 -16.43
C GLY A 166 -2.78 2.65 -15.18
N LEU A 167 -2.17 2.13 -14.11
CA LEU A 167 -2.82 1.90 -12.82
C LEU A 167 -3.32 3.23 -12.21
N PHE A 168 -2.49 4.27 -12.24
CA PHE A 168 -2.86 5.62 -11.77
C PHE A 168 -3.95 6.24 -12.64
N HIS A 169 -3.85 6.09 -13.96
CA HIS A 169 -4.87 6.59 -14.89
C HIS A 169 -6.22 5.88 -14.71
N GLU A 170 -6.22 4.57 -14.45
CA GLU A 170 -7.47 3.84 -14.15
C GLU A 170 -8.11 4.35 -12.85
N ALA A 171 -7.31 4.63 -11.83
CA ALA A 171 -7.82 5.24 -10.59
C ALA A 171 -8.43 6.63 -10.85
N CYS A 172 -7.76 7.50 -11.62
CA CYS A 172 -8.28 8.81 -12.02
C CYS A 172 -9.59 8.70 -12.81
N LYS A 173 -9.66 7.73 -13.74
CA LYS A 173 -10.86 7.45 -14.52
C LYS A 173 -12.04 7.02 -13.64
N ARG A 174 -11.83 6.14 -12.67
CA ARG A 174 -12.86 5.73 -11.70
C ARG A 174 -13.31 6.88 -10.80
N LEU A 175 -12.40 7.80 -10.46
CA LEU A 175 -12.71 9.03 -9.72
C LEU A 175 -13.45 10.07 -10.59
N GLY A 176 -13.43 9.93 -11.92
CA GLY A 176 -13.99 10.91 -12.83
C GLY A 176 -13.23 12.25 -12.87
N LEU A 177 -11.92 12.22 -12.58
CA LEU A 177 -11.06 13.40 -12.45
C LEU A 177 -9.85 13.32 -13.37
N PRO A 178 -9.36 14.47 -13.89
CA PRO A 178 -8.09 14.49 -14.60
C PRO A 178 -6.93 14.27 -13.60
N PRO A 179 -5.82 13.63 -14.03
CA PRO A 179 -4.69 13.32 -13.14
C PRO A 179 -4.19 14.50 -12.30
N ARG A 180 -4.09 15.69 -12.90
CA ARG A 180 -3.63 16.91 -12.22
C ARG A 180 -4.49 17.38 -11.04
N GLU A 181 -5.71 16.87 -10.88
CA GLU A 181 -6.63 17.17 -9.76
C GLU A 181 -6.66 16.06 -8.70
N VAL A 182 -5.85 15.03 -8.86
CA VAL A 182 -5.72 13.90 -7.93
C VAL A 182 -4.34 13.95 -7.27
N LEU A 183 -4.31 13.85 -5.95
CA LEU A 183 -3.08 13.70 -5.17
C LEU A 183 -2.84 12.21 -4.89
N HIS A 184 -1.69 11.69 -5.30
CA HIS A 184 -1.25 10.38 -4.83
C HIS A 184 -0.36 10.52 -3.60
N VAL A 185 -0.64 9.70 -2.59
CA VAL A 185 0.10 9.66 -1.31
C VAL A 185 0.68 8.27 -1.13
N GLY A 186 1.96 8.18 -0.86
CA GLY A 186 2.64 6.91 -0.59
C GLY A 186 4.02 7.13 0.02
N ASP A 187 4.64 6.05 0.50
CA ASP A 187 5.93 6.07 1.19
C ASP A 187 7.12 5.79 0.26
N ASP A 188 6.91 5.03 -0.85
CA ASP A 188 7.99 4.66 -1.75
C ASP A 188 8.25 5.75 -2.82
N PRO A 189 9.46 6.36 -2.83
CA PRO A 189 9.79 7.42 -3.78
C PRO A 189 9.71 6.98 -5.25
N ARG A 190 9.95 5.70 -5.58
CA ARG A 190 10.00 5.21 -6.95
C ARG A 190 8.65 4.73 -7.45
N THR A 191 8.01 3.86 -6.68
CA THR A 191 6.74 3.25 -7.11
C THR A 191 5.58 4.20 -6.95
N ASP A 192 5.51 4.94 -5.86
CA ASP A 192 4.42 5.88 -5.60
C ASP A 192 4.69 7.23 -6.25
N ILE A 193 5.77 7.88 -5.83
CA ILE A 193 5.95 9.29 -6.17
C ILE A 193 6.37 9.49 -7.62
N ALA A 194 7.42 8.78 -8.06
CA ALA A 194 7.84 8.87 -9.46
C ALA A 194 6.77 8.28 -10.39
N GLY A 195 6.10 7.17 -10.00
CA GLY A 195 5.01 6.57 -10.76
C GLY A 195 3.84 7.53 -10.96
N ALA A 196 3.34 8.14 -9.88
CA ALA A 196 2.24 9.11 -9.93
C ALA A 196 2.61 10.38 -10.72
N ALA A 197 3.82 10.91 -10.49
CA ALA A 197 4.31 12.08 -11.24
C ALA A 197 4.37 11.82 -12.75
N ASN A 198 4.86 10.65 -13.16
CA ASN A 198 4.91 10.22 -14.56
C ASN A 198 3.50 10.05 -15.17
N ALA A 199 2.52 9.70 -14.36
CA ALA A 199 1.11 9.64 -14.76
C ALA A 199 0.40 11.02 -14.72
N GLY A 200 1.09 12.09 -14.31
CA GLY A 200 0.57 13.45 -14.26
C GLY A 200 -0.27 13.79 -13.03
N LEU A 201 -0.22 12.97 -11.98
CA LEU A 201 -0.84 13.27 -10.69
C LEU A 201 0.04 14.25 -9.89
N GLN A 202 -0.59 14.91 -8.93
CA GLN A 202 0.13 15.55 -7.83
C GLN A 202 0.62 14.49 -6.85
N THR A 203 1.72 14.76 -6.16
CA THR A 203 2.40 13.77 -5.34
C THR A 203 2.63 14.24 -3.91
N CYS A 204 2.41 13.35 -2.96
CA CYS A 204 2.75 13.55 -1.56
C CYS A 204 3.56 12.36 -1.05
N TRP A 205 4.82 12.60 -0.71
CA TRP A 205 5.63 11.60 -0.03
C TRP A 205 5.35 11.65 1.46
N ILE A 206 4.90 10.52 2.03
CA ILE A 206 4.80 10.35 3.46
C ILE A 206 6.07 9.64 3.94
N ASP A 207 6.94 10.39 4.60
CA ASP A 207 8.23 9.91 5.11
C ASP A 207 8.02 9.20 6.46
N ARG A 208 7.97 7.88 6.42
CA ARG A 208 7.85 7.04 7.63
C ARG A 208 9.22 6.71 8.24
N GLY A 209 10.31 7.18 7.64
CA GLY A 209 11.69 6.95 8.08
C GLY A 209 12.32 5.67 7.50
N ASP A 210 11.60 4.90 6.70
CA ASP A 210 12.07 3.63 6.14
C ASP A 210 12.88 3.81 4.86
N HIS A 211 12.65 4.93 4.13
CA HIS A 211 13.32 5.24 2.86
C HIS A 211 14.04 6.58 2.89
N ALA A 212 15.31 6.57 2.46
CA ALA A 212 15.98 7.81 2.11
C ALA A 212 15.51 8.27 0.72
N TRP A 213 15.31 9.59 0.55
CA TRP A 213 14.95 10.13 -0.77
C TRP A 213 16.09 9.93 -1.77
N PRO A 214 15.85 9.27 -2.93
CA PRO A 214 16.87 9.05 -3.94
C PRO A 214 17.32 10.36 -4.60
N ASP A 215 18.65 10.53 -4.78
CA ASP A 215 19.23 11.73 -5.38
C ASP A 215 18.87 11.91 -6.87
N ASP A 216 18.51 10.81 -7.53
CA ASP A 216 18.15 10.77 -8.96
C ASP A 216 16.69 11.11 -9.25
N LEU A 217 15.87 11.30 -8.21
CA LEU A 217 14.45 11.61 -8.37
C LEU A 217 14.14 13.09 -8.06
N PRO A 218 13.24 13.72 -8.84
CA PRO A 218 12.68 15.02 -8.47
C PRO A 218 11.88 14.89 -7.17
N ARG A 219 11.90 15.94 -6.33
CA ARG A 219 11.15 15.95 -5.08
C ARG A 219 9.65 15.87 -5.33
N ALA A 220 8.92 15.21 -4.40
CA ALA A 220 7.46 15.23 -4.36
C ALA A 220 6.92 16.67 -4.25
N ASP A 221 5.69 16.90 -4.70
CA ASP A 221 5.01 18.21 -4.58
C ASP A 221 4.74 18.55 -3.12
N LEU A 222 4.47 17.53 -2.30
CA LEU A 222 4.34 17.61 -0.84
C LEU A 222 5.22 16.56 -0.18
N GLN A 223 5.70 16.87 1.02
CA GLN A 223 6.33 15.92 1.92
C GLN A 223 5.75 16.11 3.32
N VAL A 224 5.32 15.03 3.93
CA VAL A 224 4.79 14.98 5.30
C VAL A 224 5.40 13.79 6.04
N THR A 225 5.27 13.75 7.35
CA THR A 225 5.70 12.59 8.16
C THR A 225 4.52 11.83 8.75
N THR A 226 3.33 12.45 8.76
CA THR A 226 2.11 11.84 9.30
C THR A 226 0.90 12.09 8.40
N MET A 227 -0.11 11.23 8.49
CA MET A 227 -1.41 11.42 7.83
C MET A 227 -2.16 12.64 8.40
N THR A 228 -1.92 12.99 9.66
CA THR A 228 -2.48 14.19 10.26
C THR A 228 -1.86 15.47 9.69
N ASP A 229 -0.54 15.48 9.44
CA ASP A 229 0.13 16.61 8.75
C ASP A 229 -0.42 16.80 7.34
N LEU A 230 -0.69 15.69 6.63
CA LEU A 230 -1.33 15.74 5.32
C LEU A 230 -2.73 16.34 5.39
N ALA A 231 -3.55 15.90 6.34
CA ALA A 231 -4.88 16.46 6.54
C ALA A 231 -4.82 17.96 6.85
N ASP A 232 -3.90 18.40 7.72
CA ASP A 232 -3.68 19.82 8.04
C ASP A 232 -3.26 20.63 6.81
N ALA A 233 -2.34 20.10 6.00
CA ALA A 233 -1.88 20.74 4.78
C ALA A 233 -3.00 20.92 3.73
N LEU A 234 -3.92 19.94 3.62
CA LEU A 234 -5.06 20.02 2.71
C LEU A 234 -6.16 20.93 3.28
N ASP A 235 -6.35 20.98 4.59
CA ASP A 235 -7.27 21.91 5.26
C ASP A 235 -6.88 23.35 5.00
N ALA A 236 -5.61 23.70 5.15
CA ALA A 236 -5.10 25.04 4.90
C ALA A 236 -5.26 25.52 3.44
N ARG A 237 -5.37 24.60 2.47
CA ARG A 237 -5.54 24.92 1.04
C ARG A 237 -6.97 25.24 0.64
N THR A 238 -7.95 24.73 1.37
CA THR A 238 -9.37 24.93 1.09
C THR A 238 -9.95 26.16 1.77
N ASP A 239 -9.21 26.75 2.73
CA ASP A 239 -9.60 28.01 3.41
C ASP A 239 -8.55 29.11 3.15
N PRO A 240 -8.66 29.84 2.03
CA PRO A 240 -7.72 30.92 1.70
C PRO A 240 -7.74 32.10 2.70
N ASP A 241 -8.77 32.22 3.55
CA ASP A 241 -8.88 33.30 4.53
C ASP A 241 -8.21 32.97 5.89
N ALA A 242 -7.84 31.71 6.14
CA ALA A 242 -7.18 31.33 7.39
C ALA A 242 -5.80 31.98 7.59
N HIS A 243 -5.15 32.46 6.53
CA HIS A 243 -3.86 33.15 6.61
C HIS A 243 -4.00 34.64 6.97
N GLN A 244 -5.13 35.31 6.63
CA GLN A 244 -5.32 36.72 6.92
C GLN A 244 -5.65 37.02 8.39
N HIS A 245 -6.15 36.02 9.14
CA HIS A 245 -6.47 36.20 10.56
C HIS A 245 -5.25 36.08 11.50
N LYS A 246 -4.19 35.36 11.08
CA LYS A 246 -2.95 35.24 11.90
C LYS A 246 -2.06 36.49 11.81
N GLU A 247 -2.06 37.19 10.68
CA GLU A 247 -1.29 38.47 10.54
C GLU A 247 -1.96 39.67 11.18
N ARG A 248 -3.27 39.64 11.48
CA ARG A 248 -3.98 40.71 12.18
C ARG A 248 -3.96 40.59 13.71
N ALA A 249 -3.45 39.47 14.26
CA ALA A 249 -3.37 39.21 15.70
C ALA A 249 -1.93 39.23 16.26
N ALA A 250 -0.93 39.61 15.45
CA ALA A 250 0.44 39.90 15.84
C ALA A 250 0.75 41.40 15.65
#